data_2a9b62f1cc56db6c97ca325a8fb4e024
#
_entry.id   2a9b62f1cc56db6c97ca325a8fb4e024
#
_cell.length_a   1.000
_cell.length_b   1.000
_cell.length_c   1.000
_cell.angle_alpha   90.00
_cell.angle_beta   90.00
_cell.angle_gamma   90.00
#
_symmetry.space_group_name_H-M   'P 1'
#
loop_
_entity.id
_entity.type
_entity.pdbx_description
1 polymer ?
#
loop_
_entity_poly.entity_id
_entity_poly.type
_entity_poly.pdbx_seq_one_letter_code
_entity_poly.pdbx_strand_id
1 'polypeptide(L)'
;MAQQVQSGRFDLQLRLRSAQSGKWSSVVEVLGPRGSVVAVEANRGDLAFQPPMRASLFRLGRPALRISGALHSPAGTELTLVARDQGFALQAEWTSSDSSYVVRQALGPSLGWSLLAPFRYTYGRETFLLTMAWLTAWLLPLGYWTRHVSRRPFLSWGAALLLVALGLGLVPLLTGYPLAPFSEWLGALLGLAAGAAGYRSTAYFEARCDSRSTRESC
;
A
#
# COMPACT_ATOMS: atom_id res chain seq x y z
N MET A 1 4.93 -29.13 -0.12
CA MET A 1 5.33 -27.71 -0.05
C MET A 1 4.78 -26.86 -1.21
N ALA A 2 4.99 -27.20 -2.47
CA ALA A 2 4.52 -26.37 -3.60
C ALA A 2 3.00 -26.14 -3.65
N GLN A 3 2.17 -27.11 -3.27
CA GLN A 3 0.71 -26.97 -3.22
C GLN A 3 0.22 -26.03 -2.10
N GLN A 4 0.87 -26.00 -0.95
CA GLN A 4 0.51 -25.10 0.15
C GLN A 4 0.83 -23.63 -0.18
N VAL A 5 1.91 -23.38 -0.91
CA VAL A 5 2.26 -22.05 -1.37
C VAL A 5 1.24 -21.51 -2.39
N GLN A 6 0.62 -22.38 -3.19
CA GLN A 6 -0.44 -21.99 -4.12
C GLN A 6 -1.79 -21.67 -3.45
N SER A 7 -2.04 -22.15 -2.25
CA SER A 7 -3.28 -21.88 -1.51
C SER A 7 -3.34 -20.48 -0.87
N GLY A 8 -2.28 -19.68 -0.97
CA GLY A 8 -2.24 -18.32 -0.45
C GLY A 8 -1.98 -18.19 1.04
N ARG A 9 -1.68 -19.30 1.70
CA ARG A 9 -1.21 -19.30 3.10
C ARG A 9 0.06 -20.12 3.18
N PHE A 10 1.13 -19.51 3.68
CA PHE A 10 2.39 -20.23 3.88
C PHE A 10 3.07 -19.75 5.17
N ASP A 11 3.89 -20.64 5.72
CA ASP A 11 4.77 -20.39 6.84
C ASP A 11 6.18 -20.77 6.39
N LEU A 12 7.10 -19.82 6.42
CA LEU A 12 8.49 -20.01 6.03
C LEU A 12 9.38 -19.70 7.22
N GLN A 13 10.11 -20.70 7.70
CA GLN A 13 11.12 -20.52 8.74
C GLN A 13 12.50 -20.74 8.14
N LEU A 14 13.36 -19.75 8.26
CA LEU A 14 14.74 -19.78 7.79
C LEU A 14 15.70 -19.48 8.93
N ARG A 15 16.78 -20.23 8.97
CA ARG A 15 17.95 -19.91 9.79
C ARG A 15 19.04 -19.39 8.88
N LEU A 16 19.50 -18.19 9.15
CA LEU A 16 20.47 -17.48 8.36
C LEU A 16 21.69 -17.19 9.22
N ARG A 17 22.87 -17.17 8.60
CA ARG A 17 24.05 -16.59 9.23
C ARG A 17 24.25 -15.18 8.69
N SER A 18 24.48 -14.24 9.58
CA SER A 18 24.74 -12.86 9.20
C SER A 18 25.94 -12.80 8.25
N ALA A 19 25.72 -12.25 7.06
CA ALA A 19 26.75 -11.96 6.08
C ALA A 19 26.52 -10.56 5.53
N GLN A 20 27.56 -9.75 5.45
CA GLN A 20 27.46 -8.40 4.89
C GLN A 20 27.62 -8.46 3.36
N SER A 21 26.57 -8.15 2.64
CA SER A 21 26.59 -7.92 1.19
C SER A 21 26.31 -6.46 0.88
N GLY A 22 27.04 -5.88 -0.05
CA GLY A 22 26.87 -4.47 -0.43
C GLY A 22 25.75 -4.21 -1.44
N LYS A 23 25.13 -5.26 -1.98
CA LYS A 23 24.04 -5.20 -2.97
C LYS A 23 22.92 -6.15 -2.55
N TRP A 24 21.70 -5.90 -3.04
CA TRP A 24 20.60 -6.85 -2.89
C TRP A 24 20.99 -8.19 -3.53
N SER A 25 21.01 -9.23 -2.74
CA SER A 25 21.30 -10.59 -3.19
C SER A 25 20.21 -11.53 -2.68
N SER A 26 19.77 -12.44 -3.54
CA SER A 26 18.84 -13.49 -3.14
C SER A 26 19.54 -14.44 -2.18
N VAL A 27 18.98 -14.60 -1.01
CA VAL A 27 19.42 -15.56 0.01
C VAL A 27 18.71 -16.88 -0.17
N VAL A 28 17.40 -16.80 -0.41
CA VAL A 28 16.54 -17.95 -0.68
C VAL A 28 15.55 -17.55 -1.75
N GLU A 29 15.36 -18.42 -2.72
CA GLU A 29 14.38 -18.26 -3.76
C GLU A 29 13.68 -19.60 -3.99
N VAL A 30 12.35 -19.60 -3.86
CA VAL A 30 11.52 -20.76 -4.18
C VAL A 30 10.96 -20.54 -5.58
N LEU A 31 11.39 -21.42 -6.50
CA LEU A 31 10.97 -21.38 -7.89
C LEU A 31 9.73 -22.25 -8.11
N GLY A 32 8.76 -21.73 -8.80
CA GLY A 32 7.61 -22.45 -9.33
C GLY A 32 7.67 -22.57 -10.85
N PRO A 33 6.70 -23.25 -11.47
CA PRO A 33 6.67 -23.45 -12.93
C PRO A 33 6.65 -22.15 -13.76
N ARG A 34 6.30 -21.03 -13.13
CA ARG A 34 6.16 -19.72 -13.78
C ARG A 34 7.13 -18.66 -13.23
N GLY A 35 8.21 -19.08 -12.58
CA GLY A 35 9.23 -18.22 -11.99
C GLY A 35 9.25 -18.20 -10.46
N SER A 36 9.91 -17.22 -9.87
CA SER A 36 10.04 -17.08 -8.42
C SER A 36 8.70 -16.91 -7.75
N VAL A 37 8.40 -17.76 -6.78
CA VAL A 37 7.17 -17.73 -5.98
C VAL A 37 7.40 -16.97 -4.70
N VAL A 38 8.49 -17.25 -3.98
CA VAL A 38 8.91 -16.61 -2.74
C VAL A 38 10.38 -16.26 -2.86
N ALA A 39 10.76 -15.07 -2.43
CA ALA A 39 12.16 -14.70 -2.34
C ALA A 39 12.46 -14.00 -1.02
N VAL A 40 13.61 -14.31 -0.46
CA VAL A 40 14.23 -13.56 0.65
C VAL A 40 15.54 -13.00 0.13
N GLU A 41 15.66 -11.69 0.19
CA GLU A 41 16.82 -10.95 -0.27
C GLU A 41 17.47 -10.21 0.88
N ALA A 42 18.77 -10.06 0.81
CA ALA A 42 19.57 -9.34 1.82
C ALA A 42 20.36 -8.21 1.17
N ASN A 43 20.50 -7.08 1.88
CA ASN A 43 21.32 -5.95 1.48
C ASN A 43 21.77 -5.15 2.70
N ARG A 44 23.07 -4.93 2.87
CA ARG A 44 23.69 -3.98 3.83
C ARG A 44 23.04 -3.91 5.22
N GLY A 45 22.58 -5.01 5.75
CA GLY A 45 21.93 -5.05 7.06
C GLY A 45 20.42 -5.18 7.03
N ASP A 46 19.78 -5.12 5.87
CA ASP A 46 18.34 -5.28 5.73
C ASP A 46 17.98 -6.61 5.09
N LEU A 47 16.82 -7.15 5.44
CA LEU A 47 16.17 -8.25 4.73
C LEU A 47 14.94 -7.74 4.01
N ALA A 48 14.68 -8.29 2.83
CA ALA A 48 13.43 -8.08 2.10
C ALA A 48 12.78 -9.43 1.81
N PHE A 49 11.54 -9.56 2.22
CA PHE A 49 10.73 -10.75 2.01
C PHE A 49 9.68 -10.47 0.93
N GLN A 50 9.73 -11.24 -0.16
CA GLN A 50 8.74 -11.19 -1.24
C GLN A 50 7.78 -12.36 -1.09
N PRO A 51 6.50 -12.11 -0.77
CA PRO A 51 5.50 -13.15 -0.67
C PRO A 51 5.07 -13.67 -2.05
N PRO A 52 4.46 -14.86 -2.11
CA PRO A 52 3.81 -15.33 -3.30
C PRO A 52 2.60 -14.45 -3.60
N MET A 53 2.56 -13.84 -4.76
CA MET A 53 1.42 -13.02 -5.18
C MET A 53 0.90 -13.47 -6.54
N ARG A 54 -0.43 -13.63 -6.66
CA ARG A 54 -1.08 -13.92 -7.95
C ARG A 54 -0.90 -12.78 -8.96
N ALA A 55 -0.62 -11.58 -8.49
CA ALA A 55 -0.32 -10.41 -9.31
C ALA A 55 0.81 -10.64 -10.32
N SER A 56 1.78 -11.50 -9.98
CA SER A 56 2.86 -11.89 -10.89
C SER A 56 2.37 -12.58 -12.17
N LEU A 57 1.19 -13.22 -12.14
CA LEU A 57 0.57 -13.81 -13.32
C LEU A 57 0.17 -12.75 -14.36
N PHE A 58 -0.11 -11.55 -13.91
CA PHE A 58 -0.49 -10.39 -14.73
C PHE A 58 0.69 -9.46 -15.00
N ARG A 59 1.93 -9.89 -14.74
CA ARG A 59 3.17 -9.07 -14.87
C ARG A 59 3.14 -7.79 -14.02
N LEU A 60 2.35 -7.76 -12.97
CA LEU A 60 2.31 -6.67 -12.01
C LEU A 60 3.51 -6.76 -11.04
N GLY A 61 3.82 -5.63 -10.42
CA GLY A 61 4.89 -5.56 -9.43
C GLY A 61 4.71 -6.52 -8.25
N ARG A 62 5.80 -6.95 -7.66
CA ARG A 62 5.81 -7.77 -6.44
C ARG A 62 6.45 -6.95 -5.31
N PRO A 63 5.66 -6.26 -4.50
CA PRO A 63 6.18 -5.51 -3.38
C PRO A 63 6.78 -6.46 -2.33
N ALA A 64 7.83 -6.01 -1.66
CA ALA A 64 8.53 -6.76 -0.63
C ALA A 64 8.29 -6.14 0.75
N LEU A 65 8.26 -6.97 1.78
CA LEU A 65 8.27 -6.53 3.16
C LEU A 65 9.72 -6.35 3.62
N ARG A 66 10.09 -5.12 3.97
CA ARG A 66 11.45 -4.80 4.42
C ARG A 66 11.55 -4.92 5.94
N ILE A 67 12.57 -5.62 6.39
CA ILE A 67 12.97 -5.72 7.79
C ILE A 67 14.29 -4.99 7.92
N SER A 68 14.22 -3.70 8.30
CA SER A 68 15.39 -2.85 8.41
C SER A 68 16.24 -3.26 9.62
N GLY A 69 17.55 -3.31 9.41
CA GLY A 69 18.50 -3.63 10.48
C GLY A 69 18.61 -5.10 10.87
N ALA A 70 17.90 -5.99 10.17
CA ALA A 70 17.87 -7.41 10.50
C ALA A 70 19.26 -8.09 10.52
N LEU A 71 20.18 -7.60 9.71
CA LEU A 71 21.53 -8.17 9.57
C LEU A 71 22.63 -7.33 10.24
N HIS A 72 22.28 -6.36 11.10
CA HIS A 72 23.27 -5.57 11.83
C HIS A 72 23.96 -6.34 12.97
N SER A 73 23.52 -7.58 13.22
CA SER A 73 24.19 -8.46 14.16
C SER A 73 25.61 -8.81 13.68
N PRO A 74 26.55 -9.12 14.61
CA PRO A 74 27.90 -9.52 14.26
C PRO A 74 27.94 -10.67 13.23
N ALA A 75 28.96 -10.68 12.39
CA ALA A 75 29.11 -11.72 11.38
C ALA A 75 29.15 -13.11 12.04
N GLY A 76 28.38 -14.06 11.51
CA GLY A 76 28.27 -15.42 12.04
C GLY A 76 27.15 -15.61 13.06
N THR A 77 26.44 -14.55 13.50
CA THR A 77 25.28 -14.67 14.38
C THR A 77 24.15 -15.45 13.67
N GLU A 78 23.61 -16.43 14.35
CA GLU A 78 22.47 -17.20 13.84
C GLU A 78 21.19 -16.38 13.99
N LEU A 79 20.44 -16.32 12.91
CA LEU A 79 19.27 -15.49 12.77
C LEU A 79 18.09 -16.37 12.33
N THR A 80 16.95 -16.21 12.98
CA THR A 80 15.73 -16.92 12.59
C THR A 80 14.74 -15.93 12.00
N LEU A 81 14.33 -16.15 10.74
CA LEU A 81 13.26 -15.43 10.07
C LEU A 81 12.04 -16.34 9.96
N VAL A 82 10.92 -15.94 10.52
CA VAL A 82 9.63 -16.59 10.35
C VAL A 82 8.73 -15.64 9.55
N ALA A 83 8.41 -16.01 8.32
CA ALA A 83 7.54 -15.22 7.46
C ALA A 83 6.22 -15.98 7.24
N ARG A 84 5.11 -15.29 7.46
CA ARG A 84 3.76 -15.84 7.37
C ARG A 84 2.91 -14.98 6.45
N ASP A 85 2.18 -15.66 5.57
CA ASP A 85 1.08 -15.06 4.82
C ASP A 85 -0.23 -15.55 5.45
N GLN A 86 -0.97 -14.61 6.01
CA GLN A 86 -2.28 -14.87 6.62
C GLN A 86 -3.43 -14.52 5.67
N GLY A 87 -3.15 -14.41 4.37
CA GLY A 87 -4.11 -14.07 3.32
C GLY A 87 -4.28 -12.55 3.14
N PHE A 88 -4.51 -11.81 4.23
CA PHE A 88 -4.69 -10.36 4.20
C PHE A 88 -3.64 -9.60 5.00
N ALA A 89 -2.64 -10.29 5.50
CA ALA A 89 -1.53 -9.68 6.21
C ALA A 89 -0.25 -10.47 5.98
N LEU A 90 0.82 -9.75 5.70
CA LEU A 90 2.17 -10.28 5.74
C LEU A 90 2.75 -10.03 7.12
N GLN A 91 3.31 -11.05 7.72
CA GLN A 91 4.02 -10.94 8.97
C GLN A 91 5.40 -11.55 8.80
N ALA A 92 6.42 -10.82 9.22
CA ALA A 92 7.77 -11.33 9.33
C ALA A 92 8.26 -11.10 10.74
N GLU A 93 8.64 -12.17 11.39
CA GLU A 93 9.25 -12.18 12.70
C GLU A 93 10.72 -12.56 12.54
N TRP A 94 11.57 -11.74 13.08
CA TRP A 94 12.98 -11.90 13.04
C TRP A 94 13.52 -11.97 14.46
N THR A 95 14.32 -12.98 14.75
CA THR A 95 14.89 -13.21 16.07
C THR A 95 16.39 -13.43 15.96
N SER A 96 17.15 -12.69 16.75
CA SER A 96 18.57 -12.85 17.01
C SER A 96 18.77 -13.23 18.48
N SER A 97 19.99 -13.56 18.89
CA SER A 97 20.32 -13.80 20.30
C SER A 97 19.90 -12.65 21.23
N ASP A 98 19.96 -11.41 20.75
CA ASP A 98 19.84 -10.20 21.60
C ASP A 98 18.58 -9.36 21.26
N SER A 99 17.85 -9.68 20.19
CA SER A 99 16.71 -8.87 19.77
C SER A 99 15.69 -9.69 18.96
N SER A 100 14.43 -9.30 19.11
CA SER A 100 13.35 -9.81 18.25
C SER A 100 12.55 -8.63 17.71
N TYR A 101 12.19 -8.69 16.43
CA TYR A 101 11.35 -7.71 15.77
C TYR A 101 10.22 -8.40 15.03
N VAL A 102 9.04 -7.79 15.07
CA VAL A 102 7.88 -8.24 14.29
C VAL A 102 7.48 -7.10 13.39
N VAL A 103 7.47 -7.37 12.09
CA VAL A 103 6.96 -6.44 11.07
C VAL A 103 5.69 -7.05 10.52
N ARG A 104 4.62 -6.28 10.54
CA ARG A 104 3.32 -6.69 10.01
C ARG A 104 2.82 -5.66 9.02
N GLN A 105 2.43 -6.12 7.84
CA GLN A 105 1.82 -5.30 6.80
C GLN A 105 0.44 -5.87 6.45
N ALA A 106 -0.59 -5.11 6.72
CA ALA A 106 -1.94 -5.43 6.24
C ALA A 106 -2.00 -5.23 4.72
N LEU A 107 -2.56 -6.19 4.01
CA LEU A 107 -2.75 -6.16 2.56
C LEU A 107 -4.20 -5.76 2.27
N GLY A 108 -4.46 -4.46 2.23
CA GLY A 108 -5.76 -3.90 1.84
C GLY A 108 -5.83 -3.60 0.33
N PRO A 109 -7.05 -3.44 -0.23
CA PRO A 109 -7.24 -3.04 -1.63
C PRO A 109 -6.57 -1.70 -1.98
N SER A 110 -6.44 -0.81 -1.02
CA SER A 110 -5.78 0.49 -1.13
C SER A 110 -4.29 0.42 -1.46
N LEU A 111 -3.63 -0.72 -1.17
CA LEU A 111 -2.25 -0.98 -1.57
C LEU A 111 -2.10 -1.43 -3.03
N GLY A 112 -3.20 -1.50 -3.79
CA GLY A 112 -3.19 -1.87 -5.21
C GLY A 112 -2.23 -1.03 -6.05
N TRP A 113 -1.97 0.22 -5.68
CA TRP A 113 -0.97 1.07 -6.33
C TRP A 113 0.43 0.45 -6.33
N SER A 114 0.80 -0.28 -5.28
CA SER A 114 2.13 -0.90 -5.18
C SER A 114 2.36 -2.00 -6.21
N LEU A 115 1.27 -2.60 -6.72
CA LEU A 115 1.32 -3.57 -7.81
C LEU A 115 1.51 -2.90 -9.17
N LEU A 116 1.09 -1.65 -9.31
CA LEU A 116 1.20 -0.86 -10.54
C LEU A 116 2.52 -0.10 -10.62
N ALA A 117 3.30 -0.05 -9.53
CA ALA A 117 4.58 0.62 -9.51
C ALA A 117 5.54 -0.04 -10.54
N PRO A 118 6.17 0.73 -11.46
CA PRO A 118 7.06 0.21 -12.48
C PRO A 118 8.43 -0.21 -11.91
N PHE A 119 8.62 -0.06 -10.61
CA PHE A 119 9.83 -0.39 -9.87
C PHE A 119 9.53 -1.32 -8.70
N ARG A 120 10.55 -1.98 -8.19
CA ARG A 120 10.44 -2.79 -6.98
C ARG A 120 10.10 -1.91 -5.79
N TYR A 121 8.90 -2.06 -5.27
CA TYR A 121 8.47 -1.36 -4.06
C TYR A 121 8.70 -2.23 -2.83
N THR A 122 9.15 -1.59 -1.75
CA THR A 122 9.30 -2.23 -0.44
C THR A 122 8.41 -1.51 0.56
N TYR A 123 7.56 -2.26 1.26
CA TYR A 123 6.71 -1.70 2.31
C TYR A 123 7.57 -1.17 3.46
N GLY A 124 7.35 0.09 3.81
CA GLY A 124 8.07 0.82 4.85
C GLY A 124 7.26 2.03 5.33
N ARG A 125 7.92 2.97 6.01
CA ARG A 125 7.27 4.20 6.53
C ARG A 125 6.60 5.03 5.43
N GLU A 126 7.15 5.00 4.22
CA GLU A 126 6.66 5.74 3.05
C GLU A 126 5.31 5.18 2.55
N THR A 127 4.99 3.92 2.86
CA THR A 127 3.72 3.28 2.47
C THR A 127 2.53 4.09 2.97
N PHE A 128 2.62 4.66 4.17
CA PHE A 128 1.58 5.52 4.76
C PHE A 128 1.28 6.72 3.86
N LEU A 129 2.30 7.48 3.48
CA LEU A 129 2.15 8.70 2.66
C LEU A 129 1.69 8.38 1.24
N LEU A 130 2.24 7.32 0.64
CA LEU A 130 1.88 6.92 -0.71
C LEU A 130 0.43 6.41 -0.79
N THR A 131 -0.01 5.64 0.19
CA THR A 131 -1.41 5.18 0.26
C THR A 131 -2.36 6.36 0.47
N MET A 132 -2.00 7.30 1.35
CA MET A 132 -2.76 8.52 1.56
C MET A 132 -2.86 9.35 0.28
N ALA A 133 -1.74 9.60 -0.42
CA ALA A 133 -1.72 10.35 -1.67
C ALA A 133 -2.52 9.65 -2.78
N TRP A 134 -2.41 8.32 -2.88
CA TRP A 134 -3.18 7.52 -3.83
C TRP A 134 -4.68 7.67 -3.64
N LEU A 135 -5.17 7.50 -2.40
CA LEU A 135 -6.60 7.66 -2.10
C LEU A 135 -7.07 9.11 -2.27
N THR A 136 -6.22 10.08 -1.92
CA THR A 136 -6.49 11.50 -2.19
C THR A 136 -6.74 11.71 -3.68
N ALA A 137 -5.86 11.21 -4.55
CA ALA A 137 -5.99 11.35 -6.00
C ALA A 137 -7.25 10.67 -6.54
N TRP A 138 -7.58 9.46 -6.05
CA TRP A 138 -8.76 8.72 -6.47
C TRP A 138 -10.09 9.39 -6.06
N LEU A 139 -10.14 10.01 -4.88
CA LEU A 139 -11.37 10.61 -4.36
C LEU A 139 -11.50 12.12 -4.69
N LEU A 140 -10.46 12.73 -5.23
CA LEU A 140 -10.51 14.13 -5.70
C LEU A 140 -11.63 14.37 -6.73
N PRO A 141 -11.80 13.54 -7.78
CA PRO A 141 -12.92 13.70 -8.71
C PRO A 141 -14.27 13.60 -8.01
N LEU A 142 -14.44 12.67 -7.07
CA LEU A 142 -15.67 12.54 -6.31
C LEU A 142 -15.98 13.82 -5.52
N GLY A 143 -14.98 14.39 -4.83
CA GLY A 143 -15.09 15.65 -4.12
C GLY A 143 -15.49 16.82 -5.03
N TYR A 144 -14.93 16.89 -6.23
CA TYR A 144 -15.28 17.89 -7.26
C TYR A 144 -16.73 17.73 -7.70
N TRP A 145 -17.17 16.53 -8.05
CA TRP A 145 -18.51 16.24 -8.54
C TRP A 145 -19.59 16.47 -7.48
N THR A 146 -19.33 16.26 -6.20
CA THR A 146 -20.30 16.56 -5.13
C THR A 146 -20.75 18.02 -5.13
N ARG A 147 -19.91 18.93 -5.59
CA ARG A 147 -20.24 20.35 -5.70
C ARG A 147 -20.87 20.71 -7.05
N HIS A 148 -20.49 20.03 -8.10
CA HIS A 148 -20.96 20.32 -9.45
C HIS A 148 -22.41 19.86 -9.67
N VAL A 149 -22.77 18.65 -9.23
CA VAL A 149 -24.04 18.00 -9.59
C VAL A 149 -25.21 18.42 -8.68
N SER A 150 -24.96 18.79 -7.43
CA SER A 150 -26.04 18.95 -6.46
C SER A 150 -26.30 20.40 -6.07
N ARG A 151 -27.55 20.83 -6.26
CA ARG A 151 -28.07 22.09 -5.69
C ARG A 151 -28.17 22.05 -4.15
N ARG A 152 -28.11 20.85 -3.54
CA ARG A 152 -28.17 20.65 -2.08
C ARG A 152 -26.83 20.09 -1.58
N PRO A 153 -25.86 20.95 -1.28
CA PRO A 153 -24.48 20.55 -0.97
C PRO A 153 -24.38 19.57 0.21
N PHE A 154 -25.26 19.68 1.21
CA PHE A 154 -25.22 18.80 2.37
C PHE A 154 -25.57 17.34 2.03
N LEU A 155 -26.54 17.12 1.12
CA LEU A 155 -26.92 15.76 0.72
C LEU A 155 -25.81 15.08 -0.08
N SER A 156 -25.18 15.80 -1.00
CA SER A 156 -24.08 15.22 -1.80
C SER A 156 -22.84 14.94 -0.96
N TRP A 157 -22.51 15.80 0.00
CA TRP A 157 -21.45 15.53 0.97
C TRP A 157 -21.78 14.34 1.86
N GLY A 158 -22.99 14.27 2.38
CA GLY A 158 -23.46 13.12 3.16
C GLY A 158 -23.36 11.82 2.37
N ALA A 159 -23.79 11.83 1.10
CA ALA A 159 -23.69 10.65 0.23
C ALA A 159 -22.22 10.25 -0.04
N ALA A 160 -21.33 11.21 -0.31
CA ALA A 160 -19.91 10.93 -0.53
C ALA A 160 -19.23 10.36 0.73
N LEU A 161 -19.51 10.93 1.90
CA LEU A 161 -19.00 10.41 3.17
C LEU A 161 -19.55 9.02 3.48
N LEU A 162 -20.82 8.78 3.18
CA LEU A 162 -21.43 7.46 3.34
C LEU A 162 -20.76 6.44 2.42
N LEU A 163 -20.50 6.77 1.15
CA LEU A 163 -19.78 5.89 0.22
C LEU A 163 -18.38 5.55 0.72
N VAL A 164 -17.65 6.53 1.25
CA VAL A 164 -16.33 6.30 1.86
C VAL A 164 -16.45 5.40 3.09
N ALA A 165 -17.41 5.65 3.96
CA ALA A 165 -17.63 4.83 5.15
C ALA A 165 -18.03 3.40 4.81
N LEU A 166 -18.86 3.20 3.81
CA LEU A 166 -19.22 1.87 3.29
C LEU A 166 -18.00 1.19 2.67
N GLY A 167 -17.23 1.87 1.84
CA GLY A 167 -16.06 1.31 1.17
C GLY A 167 -14.90 0.95 2.10
N LEU A 168 -14.54 1.84 3.01
CA LEU A 168 -13.40 1.65 3.91
C LEU A 168 -13.77 0.96 5.23
N GLY A 169 -15.03 0.96 5.61
CA GLY A 169 -15.51 0.35 6.86
C GLY A 169 -16.31 -0.92 6.64
N LEU A 170 -17.49 -0.81 6.02
CA LEU A 170 -18.41 -1.94 5.90
C LEU A 170 -17.93 -3.03 4.96
N VAL A 171 -17.39 -2.68 3.79
CA VAL A 171 -16.89 -3.67 2.82
C VAL A 171 -15.79 -4.55 3.43
N PRO A 172 -14.74 -4.02 4.09
CA PRO A 172 -13.76 -4.84 4.78
C PRO A 172 -14.37 -5.77 5.83
N LEU A 173 -15.31 -5.27 6.63
CA LEU A 173 -16.01 -6.10 7.64
C LEU A 173 -16.76 -7.28 7.03
N LEU A 174 -17.46 -7.06 5.93
CA LEU A 174 -18.25 -8.11 5.26
C LEU A 174 -17.39 -9.12 4.50
N THR A 175 -16.22 -8.68 4.00
CA THR A 175 -15.32 -9.52 3.20
C THR A 175 -14.21 -10.18 4.00
N GLY A 176 -14.11 -9.89 5.32
CA GLY A 176 -13.05 -10.41 6.18
C GLY A 176 -11.68 -9.75 5.94
N TYR A 177 -11.62 -8.64 5.19
CA TYR A 177 -10.42 -7.84 5.07
C TYR A 177 -10.12 -7.09 6.38
N PRO A 178 -8.85 -6.75 6.65
CA PRO A 178 -8.54 -5.88 7.77
C PRO A 178 -9.19 -4.52 7.56
N LEU A 179 -9.62 -3.91 8.67
CA LEU A 179 -10.15 -2.55 8.64
C LEU A 179 -9.12 -1.59 8.03
N ALA A 180 -9.64 -0.62 7.29
CA ALA A 180 -8.83 0.41 6.66
C ALA A 180 -7.97 1.14 7.70
N PRO A 181 -6.65 1.25 7.51
CA PRO A 181 -5.76 2.00 8.40
C PRO A 181 -6.07 3.49 8.33
N PHE A 182 -5.63 4.23 9.34
CA PHE A 182 -5.89 5.66 9.47
C PHE A 182 -5.45 6.47 8.23
N SER A 183 -4.36 6.06 7.56
CA SER A 183 -3.89 6.69 6.32
C SER A 183 -4.93 6.70 5.20
N GLU A 184 -5.74 5.65 5.10
CA GLU A 184 -6.79 5.53 4.08
C GLU A 184 -7.94 6.50 4.36
N TRP A 185 -8.39 6.57 5.60
CA TRP A 185 -9.41 7.53 6.02
C TRP A 185 -8.96 8.97 5.79
N LEU A 186 -7.73 9.28 6.19
CA LEU A 186 -7.17 10.62 6.02
C LEU A 186 -7.03 10.97 4.52
N GLY A 187 -6.51 10.05 3.70
CA GLY A 187 -6.41 10.24 2.26
C GLY A 187 -7.76 10.45 1.60
N ALA A 188 -8.78 9.69 2.02
CA ALA A 188 -10.13 9.82 1.50
C ALA A 188 -10.74 11.21 1.82
N LEU A 189 -10.62 11.65 3.06
CA LEU A 189 -11.12 12.96 3.48
C LEU A 189 -10.39 14.11 2.79
N LEU A 190 -9.07 14.01 2.65
CA LEU A 190 -8.27 15.00 1.92
C LEU A 190 -8.65 15.06 0.44
N GLY A 191 -8.90 13.91 -0.20
CA GLY A 191 -9.34 13.86 -1.61
C GLY A 191 -10.67 14.55 -1.81
N LEU A 192 -11.66 14.26 -0.97
CA LEU A 192 -12.96 14.92 -1.01
C LEU A 192 -12.83 16.44 -0.78
N ALA A 193 -12.06 16.87 0.20
CA ALA A 193 -11.86 18.28 0.53
C ALA A 193 -11.14 19.03 -0.60
N ALA A 194 -10.07 18.46 -1.15
CA ALA A 194 -9.30 19.03 -2.24
C ALA A 194 -10.14 19.16 -3.52
N GLY A 195 -10.93 18.14 -3.86
CA GLY A 195 -11.84 18.17 -4.98
C GLY A 195 -12.88 19.28 -4.86
N ALA A 196 -13.49 19.43 -3.69
CA ALA A 196 -14.46 20.49 -3.43
C ALA A 196 -13.84 21.90 -3.45
N ALA A 197 -12.59 22.05 -3.01
CA ALA A 197 -11.84 23.29 -3.11
C ALA A 197 -11.51 23.63 -4.57
N GLY A 198 -11.10 22.64 -5.36
CA GLY A 198 -10.85 22.77 -6.78
C GLY A 198 -12.07 23.30 -7.55
N TYR A 199 -13.26 22.78 -7.26
CA TYR A 199 -14.50 23.30 -7.85
C TYR A 199 -14.74 24.77 -7.56
N ARG A 200 -14.51 25.21 -6.31
CA ARG A 200 -14.67 26.64 -5.96
C ARG A 200 -13.71 27.53 -6.73
N SER A 201 -12.48 27.08 -6.93
CA SER A 201 -11.47 27.83 -7.68
C SER A 201 -11.86 27.97 -9.15
N THR A 202 -12.33 26.91 -9.81
CA THR A 202 -12.77 26.97 -11.22
C THR A 202 -13.96 27.89 -11.39
N ALA A 203 -14.98 27.79 -10.54
CA ALA A 203 -16.15 28.67 -10.57
C ALA A 203 -15.79 30.15 -10.37
N TYR A 204 -14.83 30.45 -9.51
CA TYR A 204 -14.33 31.79 -9.30
C TYR A 204 -13.63 32.37 -10.56
N PHE A 205 -12.81 31.55 -11.23
CA PHE A 205 -12.13 31.96 -12.46
C PHE A 205 -13.11 32.17 -13.59
N GLU A 206 -14.13 31.36 -13.77
CA GLU A 206 -15.17 31.50 -14.78
C GLU A 206 -15.93 32.82 -14.57
N ALA A 207 -16.40 33.11 -13.36
CA ALA A 207 -17.09 34.35 -13.03
C ALA A 207 -16.24 35.61 -13.31
N ARG A 208 -14.93 35.51 -13.12
CA ARG A 208 -13.99 36.59 -13.36
C ARG A 208 -13.73 36.83 -14.86
N CYS A 209 -13.70 35.75 -15.66
CA CYS A 209 -13.56 35.84 -17.11
C CYS A 209 -14.80 36.47 -17.75
N ASP A 210 -16.00 36.09 -17.34
CA ASP A 210 -17.25 36.64 -17.84
C ASP A 210 -17.36 38.17 -17.55
N SER A 211 -16.93 38.58 -16.36
CA SER A 211 -16.96 40.02 -15.98
C SER A 211 -15.97 40.88 -16.78
N ARG A 212 -14.90 40.31 -17.34
CA ARG A 212 -13.96 41.02 -18.23
C ARG A 212 -14.49 41.10 -19.64
N SER A 213 -15.07 40.04 -20.17
CA SER A 213 -15.63 40.00 -21.52
C SER A 213 -16.73 41.05 -21.71
N THR A 214 -17.57 41.27 -20.70
CA THR A 214 -18.62 42.29 -20.71
C THR A 214 -18.07 43.74 -20.65
N ARG A 215 -16.87 43.96 -20.15
CA ARG A 215 -16.23 45.28 -20.11
C ARG A 215 -15.51 45.66 -21.43
N GLU A 216 -15.09 44.66 -22.21
CA GLU A 216 -14.40 44.89 -23.49
C GLU A 216 -15.37 45.05 -24.68
N SER A 217 -16.67 44.75 -24.47
CA SER A 217 -17.73 44.88 -25.48
C SER A 217 -18.59 46.15 -25.33
N CYS A 218 -18.29 47.06 -24.41
CA CYS A 218 -18.82 48.40 -24.28
C CYS A 218 -17.81 49.47 -24.74
#